data_4220cb829ea0b984cd26391989b17349
#
_entry.id   4220cb829ea0b984cd26391989b17349
#
_cell.length_a   1.000
_cell.length_b   1.000
_cell.length_c   1.000
_cell.angle_alpha   90.00
_cell.angle_beta   90.00
_cell.angle_gamma   90.00
#
_symmetry.space_group_name_H-M   'P 1'
#
loop_
_entity.id
_entity.type
_entity.pdbx_description
1 polymer ?
#
loop_
_entity_poly.entity_id
_entity_poly.type
_entity_poly.pdbx_seq_one_letter_code
_entity_poly.pdbx_strand_id
1 'polypeptide(L)'
;MPFLGLCLGFQLATVEYARNKAGFADATSEEFGEGTHVIGLLPEQEGVNELGGTMRLGNYTADIRNGTLASKLYKEKQITERHRHRYEVNPQYIGDLEKVGLVFSATNKNRMECLELPNHPFFFATQFHPEFRSRPTHPSPPYLGFVEACRANKKTT
;
A
#
# COMPACT_ATOMS: atom_id res chain seq x y z
N MET A 1 -13.98 10.75 -5.18
CA MET A 1 -14.45 9.35 -5.32
C MET A 1 -13.57 8.46 -4.45
N PRO A 2 -14.12 7.55 -3.62
CA PRO A 2 -13.31 6.61 -2.83
C PRO A 2 -12.39 5.75 -3.71
N PHE A 3 -11.19 5.45 -3.19
CA PHE A 3 -10.18 4.60 -3.83
C PHE A 3 -9.71 3.52 -2.88
N LEU A 4 -9.61 2.29 -3.38
CA LEU A 4 -8.98 1.15 -2.69
C LEU A 4 -8.02 0.45 -3.66
N GLY A 5 -6.72 0.44 -3.33
CA GLY A 5 -5.68 -0.23 -4.10
C GLY A 5 -5.13 -1.45 -3.36
N LEU A 6 -4.99 -2.60 -4.04
CA LEU A 6 -4.45 -3.82 -3.46
C LEU A 6 -3.22 -4.29 -4.24
N CYS A 7 -2.16 -4.68 -3.56
CA CYS A 7 -0.92 -5.20 -4.12
C CYS A 7 -0.37 -4.28 -5.24
N LEU A 8 -0.53 -4.65 -6.51
CA LEU A 8 -0.16 -3.79 -7.64
C LEU A 8 -0.87 -2.43 -7.59
N GLY A 9 -2.13 -2.38 -7.12
CA GLY A 9 -2.87 -1.12 -6.94
C GLY A 9 -2.23 -0.18 -5.92
N PHE A 10 -1.61 -0.71 -4.86
CA PHE A 10 -0.79 0.05 -3.93
C PHE A 10 0.46 0.61 -4.61
N GLN A 11 1.16 -0.20 -5.39
CA GLN A 11 2.37 0.20 -6.11
C GLN A 11 2.07 1.27 -7.16
N LEU A 12 1.02 1.09 -7.95
CA LEU A 12 0.60 2.07 -8.96
C LEU A 12 0.15 3.39 -8.33
N ALA A 13 -0.53 3.35 -7.18
CA ALA A 13 -0.88 4.57 -6.43
C ALA A 13 0.38 5.31 -5.95
N THR A 14 1.41 4.59 -5.52
CA THR A 14 2.70 5.17 -5.14
C THR A 14 3.39 5.82 -6.35
N VAL A 15 3.44 5.12 -7.49
CA VAL A 15 4.01 5.64 -8.75
C VAL A 15 3.26 6.90 -9.21
N GLU A 16 1.93 6.86 -9.24
CA GLU A 16 1.09 8.00 -9.62
C GLU A 16 1.37 9.21 -8.74
N TYR A 17 1.41 9.00 -7.43
CA TYR A 17 1.66 10.06 -6.46
C TYR A 17 3.08 10.64 -6.59
N ALA A 18 4.07 9.80 -6.84
CA ALA A 18 5.45 10.21 -7.11
C ALA A 18 5.53 11.12 -8.34
N ARG A 19 4.84 10.76 -9.43
CA ARG A 19 4.80 11.56 -10.65
C ARG A 19 4.15 12.93 -10.47
N ASN A 20 2.96 12.93 -9.87
CA ASN A 20 2.09 14.09 -9.91
C ASN A 20 2.22 15.01 -8.68
N LYS A 21 2.84 14.52 -7.60
CA LYS A 21 2.98 15.27 -6.34
C LYS A 21 4.42 15.43 -5.87
N ALA A 22 5.26 14.41 -5.99
CA ALA A 22 6.64 14.46 -5.51
C ALA A 22 7.66 14.93 -6.58
N GLY A 23 7.22 15.20 -7.82
CA GLY A 23 8.05 15.76 -8.88
C GLY A 23 8.91 14.74 -9.64
N PHE A 24 8.73 13.46 -9.44
CA PHE A 24 9.41 12.40 -10.19
C PHE A 24 8.62 12.05 -11.45
N ALA A 25 8.70 12.88 -12.48
CA ALA A 25 7.87 12.78 -13.68
C ALA A 25 7.95 11.43 -14.40
N ASP A 26 9.10 10.76 -14.32
CA ASP A 26 9.38 9.45 -14.90
C ASP A 26 9.29 8.29 -13.88
N ALA A 27 8.72 8.55 -12.68
CA ALA A 27 8.57 7.51 -11.65
C ALA A 27 7.87 6.27 -12.21
N THR A 28 8.41 5.09 -11.89
CA THR A 28 7.90 3.81 -12.37
C THR A 28 8.19 2.70 -11.36
N SER A 29 7.74 1.50 -11.68
CA SER A 29 8.20 0.27 -11.05
C SER A 29 9.32 -0.34 -11.89
N GLU A 30 10.34 -0.89 -11.25
CA GLU A 30 11.37 -1.69 -11.89
C GLU A 30 10.80 -2.86 -12.72
N GLU A 31 9.58 -3.31 -12.38
CA GLU A 31 8.85 -4.32 -13.14
C GLU A 31 8.45 -3.85 -14.55
N PHE A 32 8.29 -2.54 -14.76
CA PHE A 32 7.72 -1.99 -16.00
C PHE A 32 8.74 -1.32 -16.92
N GLY A 33 10.00 -1.24 -16.52
CA GLY A 33 11.06 -0.72 -17.37
C GLY A 33 11.80 0.47 -16.78
N GLU A 34 12.41 1.27 -17.66
CA GLU A 34 13.29 2.38 -17.29
C GLU A 34 12.55 3.56 -16.65
N GLY A 35 13.27 4.33 -15.81
CA GLY A 35 12.77 5.50 -15.12
C GLY A 35 13.23 5.55 -13.66
N THR A 36 12.65 6.45 -12.90
CA THR A 36 12.87 6.55 -11.45
C THR A 36 12.09 5.43 -10.74
N HIS A 37 12.81 4.40 -10.29
CA HIS A 37 12.20 3.22 -9.66
C HIS A 37 11.77 3.52 -8.21
N VAL A 38 10.60 4.11 -8.03
CA VAL A 38 9.99 4.30 -6.70
C VAL A 38 9.41 3.00 -6.13
N ILE A 39 9.25 2.00 -6.98
CA ILE A 39 8.94 0.60 -6.65
C ILE A 39 10.06 -0.26 -7.24
N GLY A 40 10.68 -1.11 -6.43
CA GLY A 40 11.80 -1.93 -6.87
C GLY A 40 12.00 -3.17 -6.00
N LEU A 41 13.03 -3.95 -6.33
CA LEU A 41 13.53 -5.01 -5.45
C LEU A 41 14.26 -4.37 -4.26
N LEU A 42 14.12 -4.95 -3.08
CA LEU A 42 14.96 -4.55 -1.95
C LEU A 42 16.35 -5.21 -2.06
N PRO A 43 17.41 -4.57 -1.51
CA PRO A 43 18.77 -5.09 -1.59
C PRO A 43 18.93 -6.54 -1.10
N GLU A 44 18.15 -6.93 -0.12
CA GLU A 44 18.11 -8.31 0.42
C GLU A 44 17.50 -9.34 -0.56
N GLN A 45 16.91 -8.88 -1.66
CA GLN A 45 16.32 -9.70 -2.72
C GLN A 45 17.20 -9.73 -3.98
N GLU A 46 18.21 -8.87 -4.05
CA GLU A 46 19.17 -8.84 -5.15
C GLU A 46 20.08 -10.08 -5.12
N GLY A 47 20.36 -10.63 -6.29
CA GLY A 47 21.26 -11.80 -6.44
C GLY A 47 20.60 -13.18 -6.22
N VAL A 48 19.31 -13.24 -5.92
CA VAL A 48 18.56 -14.51 -5.88
C VAL A 48 18.08 -14.87 -7.28
N ASN A 49 18.80 -15.77 -7.95
CA ASN A 49 18.55 -16.16 -9.36
C ASN A 49 17.31 -17.04 -9.55
N GLU A 50 16.65 -17.50 -8.50
CA GLU A 50 15.43 -18.29 -8.60
C GLU A 50 14.19 -17.40 -8.58
N LEU A 51 13.35 -17.47 -9.59
CA LEU A 51 12.12 -16.67 -9.75
C LEU A 51 11.15 -16.73 -8.55
N GLY A 52 11.26 -17.74 -7.70
CA GLY A 52 10.48 -17.86 -6.45
C GLY A 52 11.16 -17.29 -5.19
N GLY A 53 12.51 -17.15 -5.21
CA GLY A 53 13.29 -16.82 -4.00
C GLY A 53 13.19 -15.37 -3.53
N THR A 54 12.83 -14.43 -4.42
CA THR A 54 12.65 -13.01 -4.10
C THR A 54 11.20 -12.66 -3.74
N MET A 55 10.27 -13.60 -3.90
CA MET A 55 8.86 -13.34 -3.63
C MET A 55 8.57 -13.34 -2.13
N ARG A 56 7.92 -12.28 -1.67
CA ARG A 56 7.33 -12.22 -0.35
C ARG A 56 6.01 -12.97 -0.37
N LEU A 57 6.02 -14.20 0.13
CA LEU A 57 4.91 -15.14 0.08
C LEU A 57 4.52 -15.60 1.50
N GLY A 58 3.24 -15.51 1.84
CA GLY A 58 2.73 -15.97 3.12
C GLY A 58 2.25 -14.85 4.03
N ASN A 59 2.11 -15.15 5.33
CA ASN A 59 1.63 -14.21 6.33
C ASN A 59 2.79 -13.40 6.93
N TYR A 60 2.61 -12.08 6.97
CA TYR A 60 3.54 -11.16 7.62
C TYR A 60 2.77 -10.21 8.52
N THR A 61 3.40 -9.82 9.62
CA THR A 61 2.86 -8.83 10.54
C THR A 61 3.19 -7.42 10.04
N ALA A 62 2.30 -6.46 10.34
CA ALA A 62 2.53 -5.05 10.12
C ALA A 62 2.12 -4.24 11.34
N ASP A 63 2.95 -3.29 11.74
CA ASP A 63 2.66 -2.34 12.80
C ASP A 63 1.85 -1.17 12.25
N ILE A 64 0.71 -0.87 12.85
CA ILE A 64 -0.19 0.20 12.43
C ILE A 64 0.16 1.50 13.16
N ARG A 65 0.32 2.57 12.39
CA ARG A 65 0.54 3.92 12.90
C ARG A 65 -0.75 4.49 13.50
N ASN A 66 -0.67 4.95 14.75
CA ASN A 66 -1.80 5.54 15.45
C ASN A 66 -2.32 6.82 14.74
N GLY A 67 -3.63 7.06 14.82
CA GLY A 67 -4.27 8.25 14.27
C GLY A 67 -4.52 8.23 12.76
N THR A 68 -4.20 7.12 12.09
CA THR A 68 -4.36 6.92 10.65
C THR A 68 -5.70 6.28 10.29
N LEU A 69 -6.04 6.28 9.00
CA LEU A 69 -7.20 5.53 8.50
C LEU A 69 -7.03 4.03 8.75
N ALA A 70 -5.81 3.48 8.56
CA ALA A 70 -5.50 2.09 8.90
C ALA A 70 -5.88 1.77 10.35
N SER A 71 -5.51 2.63 11.31
CA SER A 71 -5.84 2.42 12.73
C SER A 71 -7.34 2.48 13.03
N LYS A 72 -8.09 3.29 12.28
CA LYS A 72 -9.55 3.36 12.39
C LYS A 72 -10.24 2.13 11.82
N LEU A 73 -9.71 1.59 10.70
CA LEU A 73 -10.26 0.42 10.03
C LEU A 73 -10.02 -0.86 10.83
N TYR A 74 -8.77 -1.12 11.18
CA TYR A 74 -8.38 -2.38 11.84
C TYR A 74 -8.63 -2.38 13.35
N LYS A 75 -8.55 -1.22 14.02
CA LYS A 75 -8.72 -1.08 15.48
C LYS A 75 -7.71 -1.91 16.29
N GLU A 76 -6.59 -2.21 15.69
CA GLU A 76 -5.49 -3.00 16.23
C GLU A 76 -4.18 -2.23 16.06
N LYS A 77 -3.19 -2.52 16.91
CA LYS A 77 -1.84 -1.92 16.80
C LYS A 77 -0.96 -2.68 15.81
N GLN A 78 -1.25 -3.95 15.61
CA GLN A 78 -0.53 -4.85 14.72
C GLN A 78 -1.51 -5.79 14.04
N ILE A 79 -1.31 -6.02 12.76
CA ILE A 79 -2.11 -6.94 11.94
C ILE A 79 -1.22 -8.00 11.32
N THR A 80 -1.81 -9.12 10.95
CA THR A 80 -1.13 -10.16 10.18
C THR A 80 -1.91 -10.39 8.90
N GLU A 81 -1.28 -10.16 7.75
CA GLU A 81 -1.93 -10.26 6.45
C GLU A 81 -1.10 -11.08 5.46
N ARG A 82 -1.75 -11.59 4.42
CA ARG A 82 -1.12 -12.45 3.42
C ARG A 82 -0.55 -11.66 2.27
N HIS A 83 0.71 -11.95 1.94
CA HIS A 83 1.46 -11.32 0.84
C HIS A 83 1.72 -12.31 -0.30
N ARG A 84 1.78 -11.76 -1.51
CA ARG A 84 2.23 -12.44 -2.72
C ARG A 84 2.74 -11.40 -3.72
N HIS A 85 3.92 -10.87 -3.47
CA HIS A 85 4.53 -9.86 -4.34
C HIS A 85 6.05 -9.92 -4.23
N ARG A 86 6.73 -9.34 -5.22
CA ARG A 86 8.20 -9.28 -5.29
C ARG A 86 8.69 -7.86 -5.06
N TYR A 87 8.02 -6.88 -5.66
CA TYR A 87 8.41 -5.48 -5.62
C TYR A 87 7.82 -4.78 -4.40
N GLU A 88 8.56 -3.81 -3.89
CA GLU A 88 8.27 -3.03 -2.68
C GLU A 88 8.47 -1.54 -2.95
N VAL A 89 7.94 -0.67 -2.09
CA VAL A 89 8.29 0.75 -2.12
C VAL A 89 9.78 0.89 -1.84
N ASN A 90 10.49 1.58 -2.73
CA ASN A 90 11.91 1.84 -2.56
C ASN A 90 12.14 2.81 -1.39
N PRO A 91 12.89 2.40 -0.35
CA PRO A 91 13.08 3.20 0.87
C PRO A 91 13.67 4.59 0.62
N GLN A 92 14.43 4.75 -0.46
CA GLN A 92 15.05 6.02 -0.84
C GLN A 92 14.01 7.14 -1.06
N TYR A 93 12.82 6.82 -1.53
CA TYR A 93 11.79 7.80 -1.91
C TYR A 93 10.69 7.99 -0.85
N ILE A 94 10.68 7.19 0.22
CA ILE A 94 9.65 7.27 1.28
C ILE A 94 9.55 8.68 1.86
N GLY A 95 10.71 9.27 2.22
CA GLY A 95 10.74 10.61 2.81
C GLY A 95 10.20 11.70 1.87
N ASP A 96 10.45 11.61 0.58
CA ASP A 96 9.97 12.59 -0.40
C ASP A 96 8.46 12.45 -0.64
N LEU A 97 7.95 11.23 -0.66
CA LEU A 97 6.51 10.95 -0.75
C LEU A 97 5.75 11.45 0.50
N GLU A 98 6.30 11.23 1.70
CA GLU A 98 5.69 11.72 2.94
C GLU A 98 5.71 13.25 3.05
N LYS A 99 6.77 13.93 2.61
CA LYS A 99 6.86 15.40 2.58
C LYS A 99 5.73 16.05 1.78
N VAL A 100 5.22 15.39 0.75
CA VAL A 100 4.12 15.90 -0.08
C VAL A 100 2.75 15.36 0.34
N GLY A 101 2.66 14.66 1.48
CA GLY A 101 1.42 14.33 2.15
C GLY A 101 0.91 12.89 1.96
N LEU A 102 1.67 11.99 1.32
CA LEU A 102 1.38 10.57 1.36
C LEU A 102 1.68 10.05 2.77
N VAL A 103 0.82 9.22 3.32
CA VAL A 103 1.02 8.63 4.65
C VAL A 103 1.18 7.12 4.51
N PHE A 104 2.33 6.59 4.91
CA PHE A 104 2.48 5.16 5.11
C PHE A 104 1.96 4.79 6.51
N SER A 105 0.80 4.18 6.54
CA SER A 105 -0.01 3.98 7.76
C SER A 105 0.16 2.61 8.40
N ALA A 106 0.82 1.66 7.73
CA ALA A 106 1.29 0.42 8.34
C ALA A 106 2.63 0.01 7.74
N THR A 107 3.51 -0.56 8.57
CA THR A 107 4.87 -0.94 8.18
C THR A 107 5.29 -2.28 8.77
N ASN A 108 6.18 -2.97 8.08
CA ASN A 108 6.95 -4.10 8.62
C ASN A 108 8.43 -3.76 8.47
N LYS A 109 9.11 -3.39 9.57
CA LYS A 109 10.48 -2.84 9.54
C LYS A 109 10.52 -1.63 8.58
N ASN A 110 11.31 -1.73 7.51
CA ASN A 110 11.47 -0.71 6.47
C ASN A 110 10.53 -0.89 5.26
N ARG A 111 9.58 -1.83 5.31
CA ARG A 111 8.62 -2.11 4.24
C ARG A 111 7.29 -1.42 4.50
N MET A 112 6.76 -0.79 3.45
CA MET A 112 5.49 -0.06 3.52
C MET A 112 4.34 -1.00 3.17
N GLU A 113 3.42 -1.17 4.12
CA GLU A 113 2.34 -2.16 4.03
C GLU A 113 0.98 -1.54 3.69
N CYS A 114 0.73 -0.32 4.16
CA CYS A 114 -0.45 0.46 3.82
C CYS A 114 -0.05 1.90 3.50
N LEU A 115 -0.80 2.52 2.58
CA LEU A 115 -0.73 3.97 2.34
C LEU A 115 -2.12 4.59 2.34
N GLU A 116 -2.18 5.89 2.65
CA GLU A 116 -3.41 6.67 2.66
C GLU A 116 -3.16 8.16 2.38
N LEU A 117 -4.22 8.87 1.98
CA LEU A 117 -4.25 10.33 1.86
C LEU A 117 -5.23 10.88 2.90
N PRO A 118 -4.73 11.57 3.97
CA PRO A 118 -5.58 12.02 5.09
C PRO A 118 -6.72 12.97 4.69
N ASN A 119 -6.50 13.80 3.67
CA ASN A 119 -7.47 14.81 3.21
C ASN A 119 -8.39 14.30 2.09
N HIS A 120 -8.37 12.99 1.79
CA HIS A 120 -9.26 12.38 0.82
C HIS A 120 -10.43 11.66 1.54
N PRO A 121 -11.67 11.67 1.01
CA PRO A 121 -12.81 10.98 1.63
C PRO A 121 -12.54 9.52 1.98
N PHE A 122 -11.85 8.80 1.10
CA PHE A 122 -11.28 7.48 1.34
C PHE A 122 -10.25 7.19 0.24
N PHE A 123 -8.99 7.26 0.58
CA PHE A 123 -7.88 6.80 -0.26
C PHE A 123 -7.03 5.87 0.57
N PHE A 124 -7.11 4.59 0.28
CA PHE A 124 -6.43 3.56 1.05
C PHE A 124 -5.87 2.50 0.12
N ALA A 125 -4.64 2.07 0.38
CA ALA A 125 -4.09 0.95 -0.36
C ALA A 125 -3.23 0.06 0.53
N THR A 126 -3.16 -1.24 0.17
CA THR A 126 -2.40 -2.26 0.89
C THR A 126 -1.46 -3.01 -0.06
N GLN A 127 -0.22 -3.27 0.40
CA GLN A 127 0.71 -4.12 -0.33
C GLN A 127 0.32 -5.59 -0.24
N PHE A 128 -0.35 -5.97 0.82
CA PHE A 128 -0.89 -7.31 1.04
C PHE A 128 -2.27 -7.51 0.39
N HIS A 129 -2.79 -8.72 0.50
CA HIS A 129 -4.04 -9.20 -0.07
C HIS A 129 -5.11 -9.44 1.01
N PRO A 130 -5.87 -8.42 1.43
CA PRO A 130 -6.90 -8.56 2.46
C PRO A 130 -8.04 -9.50 2.07
N GLU A 131 -8.22 -9.79 0.76
CA GLU A 131 -9.21 -10.74 0.26
C GLU A 131 -9.01 -12.16 0.80
N PHE A 132 -7.78 -12.57 1.10
CA PHE A 132 -7.52 -13.90 1.64
C PHE A 132 -8.09 -14.11 3.04
N ARG A 133 -8.30 -13.02 3.79
CA ARG A 133 -8.88 -13.06 5.14
C ARG A 133 -10.34 -12.63 5.19
N SER A 134 -10.86 -12.07 4.10
CA SER A 134 -12.26 -11.64 4.03
C SER A 134 -13.22 -12.83 3.94
N ARG A 135 -14.36 -12.75 4.66
CA ARG A 135 -15.45 -13.75 4.64
C ARG A 135 -16.78 -13.02 4.56
N PRO A 136 -17.85 -13.64 4.02
CA PRO A 136 -19.18 -13.01 3.92
C PRO A 136 -19.71 -12.47 5.24
N THR A 137 -19.49 -13.19 6.35
CA THR A 137 -19.93 -12.80 7.69
C THR A 137 -18.89 -12.02 8.48
N HIS A 138 -17.66 -11.92 7.96
CA HIS A 138 -16.53 -11.22 8.59
C HIS A 138 -15.66 -10.57 7.50
N PRO A 139 -16.17 -9.50 6.85
CA PRO A 139 -15.41 -8.83 5.78
C PRO A 139 -14.14 -8.18 6.31
N SER A 140 -13.09 -8.22 5.52
CA SER A 140 -11.83 -7.56 5.86
C SER A 140 -12.04 -6.03 6.01
N PRO A 141 -11.42 -5.39 7.03
CA PRO A 141 -11.61 -3.98 7.34
C PRO A 141 -11.43 -3.01 6.17
N PRO A 142 -10.45 -3.15 5.25
CA PRO A 142 -10.33 -2.31 4.07
C PRO A 142 -11.57 -2.34 3.15
N TYR A 143 -12.16 -3.51 2.94
CA TYR A 143 -13.36 -3.63 2.11
C TYR A 143 -14.58 -3.00 2.76
N LEU A 144 -14.76 -3.25 4.06
CA LEU A 144 -15.89 -2.66 4.79
C LEU A 144 -15.83 -1.13 4.74
N GLY A 145 -14.65 -0.56 5.08
CA GLY A 145 -14.46 0.89 5.04
C GLY A 145 -14.63 1.49 3.64
N PHE A 146 -14.16 0.80 2.60
CA PHE A 146 -14.35 1.24 1.22
C PHE A 146 -15.83 1.28 0.82
N VAL A 147 -16.58 0.22 1.11
CA VAL A 147 -18.03 0.17 0.81
C VAL A 147 -18.80 1.24 1.57
N GLU A 148 -18.48 1.46 2.85
CA GLU A 148 -19.08 2.54 3.65
C GLU A 148 -18.79 3.93 3.06
N ALA A 149 -17.56 4.19 2.65
CA ALA A 149 -17.17 5.43 1.99
C ALA A 149 -17.89 5.62 0.64
N CYS A 150 -18.03 4.56 -0.16
CA CYS A 150 -18.80 4.61 -1.41
C CYS A 150 -20.27 4.96 -1.16
N ARG A 151 -20.88 4.38 -0.13
CA ARG A 151 -22.29 4.68 0.25
C ARG A 151 -22.45 6.14 0.71
N ALA A 152 -21.49 6.65 1.48
CA ALA A 152 -21.48 8.04 1.93
C ALA A 152 -21.34 9.01 0.75
N ASN A 153 -20.44 8.72 -0.18
CA ASN A 153 -20.19 9.56 -1.37
C ASN A 153 -21.40 9.63 -2.30
N LYS A 154 -22.20 8.55 -2.43
CA LYS A 154 -23.42 8.51 -3.25
C LYS A 154 -24.54 9.42 -2.72
N LYS A 155 -24.52 9.76 -1.42
CA LYS A 155 -25.55 10.64 -0.82
C LYS A 155 -25.23 12.13 -1.04
N THR A 156 -24.06 12.46 -1.54
CA THR A 156 -23.57 13.84 -1.72
C THR A 156 -23.63 14.28 -3.20
N THR A 157 -24.00 13.37 -4.10
CA THR A 157 -24.19 13.61 -5.54
C THR A 157 -25.68 13.62 -5.86
#